data_a1105928ef69d583f43ec95197af1cb1
#
_entry.id   a1105928ef69d583f43ec95197af1cb1
#
_cell.length_a   1.000
_cell.length_b   1.000
_cell.length_c   1.000
_cell.angle_alpha   90.00
_cell.angle_beta   90.00
_cell.angle_gamma   90.00
#
_symmetry.space_group_name_H-M   'P 1'
#
loop_
_entity.id
_entity.type
_entity.pdbx_description
1 polymer ?
#
loop_
_entity_poly.entity_id
_entity_poly.type
_entity_poly.pdbx_seq_one_letter_code
_entity_poly.pdbx_strand_id
1 'polypeptide(L)' 'MTFISVKEIVRTDCGEQKIPVSINLDKVAVIRPNGDSASLIFFDNEMLCIDYPYEKLKLEIQKVGIK' A
#
# COMPACT_ATOMS: atom_id res chain seq x y z
N MET A 1 3.71 -7.80 14.72
CA MET A 1 3.64 -7.89 13.24
C MET A 1 2.23 -7.62 12.79
N THR A 2 2.05 -6.66 11.91
CA THR A 2 0.70 -6.23 11.50
C THR A 2 0.57 -6.26 10.00
N PHE A 3 -0.45 -6.97 9.52
CA PHE A 3 -0.76 -7.05 8.11
C PHE A 3 -2.09 -6.37 7.84
N ILE A 4 -2.18 -5.72 6.70
CA ILE A 4 -3.47 -5.23 6.19
C ILE A 4 -3.77 -5.93 4.88
N SER A 5 -5.05 -6.13 4.62
CA SER A 5 -5.50 -6.72 3.37
C SER A 5 -6.00 -5.62 2.47
N VAL A 6 -5.34 -5.47 1.34
CA VAL A 6 -5.67 -4.45 0.36
C VAL A 6 -5.59 -5.06 -1.02
N LYS A 7 -5.82 -4.27 -2.04
CA LYS A 7 -5.69 -4.73 -3.42
C LYS A 7 -4.57 -3.97 -4.09
N GLU A 8 -3.69 -4.71 -4.73
CA GLU A 8 -2.62 -4.13 -5.52
C GLU A 8 -3.16 -3.81 -6.91
N ILE A 9 -2.82 -2.64 -7.41
CA ILE A 9 -3.21 -2.23 -8.75
C ILE A 9 -2.08 -2.62 -9.71
N VAL A 10 -2.39 -3.52 -10.62
CA VAL A 10 -1.43 -4.02 -11.59
C VAL A 10 -1.91 -3.66 -12.99
N ARG A 11 -1.03 -3.09 -13.79
CA ARG A 11 -1.36 -2.77 -15.16
C ARG A 11 -0.87 -3.86 -16.07
N THR A 12 -1.76 -4.31 -16.95
CA THR A 12 -1.46 -5.35 -17.92
C THR A 12 -1.86 -4.87 -19.29
N ASP A 13 -1.56 -5.69 -20.31
CA ASP A 13 -1.96 -5.37 -21.68
C ASP A 13 -3.47 -5.30 -21.82
N CYS A 14 -4.20 -5.98 -20.97
CA CYS A 14 -5.65 -6.00 -20.98
C CYS A 14 -6.25 -4.89 -20.13
N GLY A 15 -5.42 -4.04 -19.54
CA GLY A 15 -5.88 -2.96 -18.70
C GLY A 15 -5.42 -3.11 -17.27
N GLU A 16 -6.14 -2.48 -16.37
CA GLU A 16 -5.80 -2.45 -14.97
C GLU A 16 -6.49 -3.59 -14.22
N GLN A 17 -5.74 -4.28 -13.37
CA GLN A 17 -6.29 -5.34 -12.55
C GLN A 17 -6.00 -5.04 -11.09
N LYS A 18 -6.86 -5.54 -10.22
CA LYS A 18 -6.69 -5.38 -8.78
C LYS A 18 -6.57 -6.76 -8.16
N ILE A 19 -5.46 -7.00 -7.49
CA ILE A 19 -5.13 -8.30 -6.93
C ILE A 19 -5.08 -8.18 -5.41
N PRO A 20 -5.80 -9.04 -4.68
CA PRO A 20 -5.75 -8.99 -3.22
C PRO A 20 -4.35 -9.34 -2.71
N VAL A 21 -3.83 -8.52 -1.81
CA VAL A 21 -2.54 -8.76 -1.20
C VAL A 21 -2.60 -8.43 0.27
N SER A 22 -1.72 -9.01 1.04
CA SER A 22 -1.54 -8.67 2.46
C SER A 22 -0.19 -8.00 2.61
N ILE A 23 -0.17 -6.88 3.29
CA ILE A 23 1.03 -6.08 3.43
C ILE A 23 1.44 -6.03 4.89
N ASN A 24 2.70 -6.34 5.13
CA ASN A 24 3.27 -6.23 6.47
C ASN A 24 3.72 -4.79 6.69
N LEU A 25 2.96 -4.08 7.50
CA LEU A 25 3.22 -2.67 7.75
C LEU A 25 4.55 -2.42 8.44
N ASP A 26 5.07 -3.42 9.12
CA ASP A 26 6.36 -3.28 9.80
C ASP A 26 7.52 -3.18 8.81
N LYS A 27 7.31 -3.60 7.58
CA LYS A 27 8.36 -3.60 6.56
C LYS A 27 8.29 -2.42 5.60
N VAL A 28 7.26 -1.60 5.73
CA VAL A 28 7.08 -0.46 4.84
C VAL A 28 8.08 0.63 5.19
N ALA A 29 8.81 1.11 4.19
CA ALA A 29 9.80 2.16 4.41
C ALA A 29 9.21 3.54 4.15
N VAL A 30 8.48 3.69 3.04
CA VAL A 30 7.94 5.00 2.63
C VAL A 30 6.57 4.77 2.02
N ILE A 31 5.66 5.70 2.26
CA ILE A 31 4.37 5.71 1.58
C ILE A 31 4.18 7.05 0.91
N ARG A 32 3.47 7.05 -0.21
CA ARG A 32 3.16 8.29 -0.94
C ARG A 32 1.74 8.21 -1.48
N PRO A 33 1.07 9.35 -1.60
CA PRO A 33 -0.24 9.35 -2.25
C PRO A 33 -0.08 9.16 -3.76
N ASN A 34 -1.06 8.49 -4.35
CA ASN A 34 -1.08 8.30 -5.79
C ASN A 34 -2.51 8.58 -6.25
N GLY A 35 -2.83 9.85 -6.44
CA GLY A 35 -4.18 10.25 -6.71
C GLY A 35 -5.00 10.34 -5.43
N ASP A 36 -6.32 10.28 -5.59
CA ASP A 36 -7.23 10.50 -4.46
C ASP A 36 -7.54 9.22 -3.68
N SER A 37 -7.40 8.06 -4.31
CA SER A 37 -7.86 6.83 -3.68
C SER A 37 -6.83 5.72 -3.71
N ALA A 38 -5.61 5.99 -4.14
CA ALA A 38 -4.56 4.98 -4.21
C ALA A 38 -3.32 5.47 -3.50
N SER A 39 -2.41 4.55 -3.22
CA SER A 39 -1.18 4.86 -2.52
C SER A 39 -0.03 4.06 -3.11
N LEU A 40 1.16 4.61 -3.01
CA LEU A 40 2.38 3.91 -3.35
C LEU A 40 3.09 3.52 -2.07
N ILE A 41 3.50 2.28 -2.00
CA ILE A 41 4.21 1.75 -0.85
C ILE A 41 5.60 1.32 -1.30
N PHE A 42 6.60 1.75 -0.58
CA PHE A 42 7.98 1.42 -0.90
C PHE A 42 8.56 0.54 0.19
N PHE A 43 9.10 -0.59 -0.23
CA PHE A 43 9.90 -1.45 0.62
C PHE A 43 11.37 -1.26 0.27
N ASP A 44 12.24 -2.08 0.83
CA ASP A 44 13.66 -1.93 0.57
C ASP A 44 14.00 -2.04 -0.91
N ASN A 45 13.40 -3.00 -1.60
CA ASN A 45 13.73 -3.27 -2.98
C ASN A 45 12.53 -3.28 -3.91
N GLU A 46 11.37 -2.88 -3.41
CA GLU A 46 10.14 -3.00 -4.18
C GLU A 46 9.23 -1.81 -3.97
N MET A 47 8.36 -1.61 -4.93
CA MET A 47 7.32 -0.61 -4.84
C MET A 47 6.01 -1.24 -5.28
N LEU A 48 4.95 -0.97 -4.53
CA LEU A 48 3.62 -1.45 -4.87
C LEU A 48 2.67 -0.28 -4.96
N CYS A 49 1.76 -0.36 -5.92
CA CYS A 49 0.66 0.60 -6.02
C CYS A 49 -0.59 -0.11 -5.50
N ILE A 50 -1.21 0.42 -4.47
CA ILE A 50 -2.36 -0.24 -3.85
C ILE A 50 -3.60 0.63 -3.96
N ASP A 51 -4.75 -0.02 -4.00
CA ASP A 51 -6.05 0.63 -4.07
C ASP A 51 -6.52 0.95 -2.66
N TYR A 52 -5.86 1.92 -2.04
CA TYR A 52 -6.12 2.26 -0.65
C TYR A 52 -5.77 3.74 -0.45
N PRO A 53 -6.67 4.55 0.12
CA PRO A 53 -6.40 5.98 0.27
C PRO A 53 -5.19 6.23 1.15
N TYR A 54 -4.38 7.19 0.74
CA TYR A 54 -3.17 7.54 1.47
C TYR A 54 -3.46 7.92 2.92
N GLU A 55 -4.51 8.71 3.14
CA GLU A 55 -4.84 9.16 4.50
C GLU A 55 -5.18 8.00 5.42
N LYS A 56 -5.91 7.02 4.90
CA LYS A 56 -6.24 5.85 5.70
C LYS A 56 -5.02 4.98 5.93
N LEU A 57 -4.18 4.83 4.91
CA LEU A 57 -2.96 4.05 5.04
C LEU A 57 -2.04 4.67 6.10
N LYS A 58 -1.94 5.98 6.08
CA LYS A 58 -1.11 6.70 7.03
C LYS A 58 -1.59 6.44 8.46
N LEU A 59 -2.90 6.42 8.66
CA LEU A 59 -3.46 6.15 9.98
C LEU A 59 -3.17 4.71 10.42
N GLU A 60 -3.27 3.75 9.51
CA GLU A 60 -2.99 2.36 9.84
C GLU A 60 -1.54 2.19 10.26
N ILE A 61 -0.64 2.83 9.56
CA ILE A 61 0.78 2.74 9.88
C ILE A 61 1.09 3.41 11.21
N GLN A 62 0.42 4.52 11.51
CA GLN A 62 0.62 5.19 12.79
C GLN A 62 0.18 4.33 13.97
N LYS A 63 -0.85 3.53 13.78
CA LYS A 63 -1.30 2.62 14.84
C LYS A 63 -0.27 1.56 15.14
N VAL A 64 0.49 1.16 14.14
CA VAL A 64 1.45 0.06 14.27
C VAL A 64 2.82 0.57 14.65
N GLY A 65 3.27 1.57 13.93
CA GLY A 65 4.64 2.04 14.02
C GLY A 65 4.85 3.17 14.97
N ILE A 66 4.12 3.20 16.02
CA ILE A 66 4.24 4.26 17.00
C ILE A 66 5.64 4.38 17.55
N LYS A 67 6.16 5.53 17.46
CA LYS A 67 7.48 5.78 18.02
C LYS A 67 7.51 7.15 18.64
#